data_05a97131dba4299206660a36d18cff54
#
_entry.id   05a97131dba4299206660a36d18cff54
#
_cell.length_a   1.000
_cell.length_b   1.000
_cell.length_c   1.000
_cell.angle_alpha   90.00
_cell.angle_beta   90.00
_cell.angle_gamma   90.00
#
_symmetry.space_group_name_H-M   'P 1'
#
loop_
_entity.id
_entity.type
_entity.pdbx_description
1 polymer ?
#
loop_
_entity_poly.entity_id
_entity_poly.type
_entity_poly.pdbx_seq_one_letter_code
_entity_poly.pdbx_strand_id
1 'polypeptide(L)'
;MTISIKSAADIEMMRVAGRLTSEVLDMLTEHIKPGVTTEQLDKLAHDMIVHEQKAIPAPLNYAPNGYKPYPKSICASINHQVCHGIPNDKPLKNGDIVNLDVTVIKDGWHGDSSRMYVVGEGSIAAKRLCQITYEAMWKGIVKVRPGARLGDIGHTIQVFAESQGYSVVREFCGHGIGRKFHEEPQVLHYGRPGTLEELVPGMVFTIEPMINAGRREIKEMGDGWTIVTKDRSLSAQWEHMVVVTEDGYDVLTRWPDGVGSYAQIGRAHV
;
A
#
# COMPACT_ATOMS: atom_id res chain seq x y z
N MET A 1 -10.81 -13.47 15.82
CA MET A 1 -9.64 -13.01 16.62
C MET A 1 -9.98 -11.65 17.19
N THR A 2 -9.36 -11.23 18.31
CA THR A 2 -9.68 -9.95 18.94
C THR A 2 -8.83 -8.85 18.31
N ILE A 3 -9.44 -7.70 18.03
CA ILE A 3 -8.73 -6.51 17.52
C ILE A 3 -7.79 -6.00 18.63
N SER A 4 -6.53 -5.76 18.30
CA SER A 4 -5.52 -5.24 19.22
C SER A 4 -5.61 -3.72 19.32
N ILE A 5 -5.83 -3.20 20.50
CA ILE A 5 -5.80 -1.77 20.80
C ILE A 5 -4.39 -1.40 21.25
N LYS A 6 -3.75 -0.48 20.55
CA LYS A 6 -2.38 -0.05 20.82
C LYS A 6 -2.37 1.04 21.88
N SER A 7 -1.46 0.94 22.84
CA SER A 7 -1.20 2.01 23.81
C SER A 7 -0.48 3.20 23.11
N ALA A 8 -0.45 4.34 23.78
CA ALA A 8 0.30 5.50 23.26
C ALA A 8 1.79 5.17 23.02
N ALA A 9 2.41 4.36 23.89
CA ALA A 9 3.78 3.92 23.71
C ALA A 9 3.95 3.00 22.49
N ASP A 10 3.01 2.09 22.26
CA ASP A 10 3.01 1.23 21.06
C ASP A 10 2.88 2.04 19.78
N ILE A 11 1.99 3.05 19.77
CA ILE A 11 1.78 3.94 18.62
C ILE A 11 3.05 4.71 18.28
N GLU A 12 3.79 5.20 19.28
CA GLU A 12 5.08 5.88 19.02
C GLU A 12 6.13 4.93 18.41
N MET A 13 6.19 3.67 18.84
CA MET A 13 7.06 2.68 18.21
C MET A 13 6.63 2.38 16.77
N MET A 14 5.32 2.29 16.52
CA MET A 14 4.77 2.11 15.19
C MET A 14 4.98 3.34 14.30
N ARG A 15 4.96 4.55 14.87
CA ARG A 15 5.33 5.78 14.17
C ARG A 15 6.79 5.76 13.68
N VAL A 16 7.70 5.21 14.49
CA VAL A 16 9.10 5.01 14.06
C VAL A 16 9.15 4.04 12.87
N ALA A 17 8.50 2.88 12.97
CA ALA A 17 8.47 1.90 11.88
C ALA A 17 7.86 2.49 10.59
N GLY A 18 6.73 3.20 10.71
CA GLY A 18 6.05 3.86 9.58
C GLY A 18 6.89 4.95 8.92
N ARG A 19 7.62 5.75 9.71
CA ARG A 19 8.56 6.74 9.18
C ARG A 19 9.70 6.07 8.41
N LEU A 20 10.28 5.00 8.94
CA LEU A 20 11.34 4.25 8.27
C LEU A 20 10.87 3.66 6.93
N THR A 21 9.64 3.16 6.88
CA THR A 21 8.99 2.70 5.64
C THR A 21 8.88 3.84 4.61
N SER A 22 8.41 5.00 5.04
CA SER A 22 8.28 6.19 4.17
C SER A 22 9.63 6.66 3.64
N GLU A 23 10.68 6.65 4.47
CA GLU A 23 12.05 7.01 4.06
C GLU A 23 12.58 6.07 2.95
N VAL A 24 12.28 4.76 3.01
CA VAL A 24 12.64 3.83 1.93
C VAL A 24 11.93 4.19 0.63
N LEU A 25 10.62 4.47 0.69
CA LEU A 25 9.85 4.89 -0.50
C LEU A 25 10.34 6.23 -1.06
N ASP A 26 10.76 7.18 -0.20
CA ASP A 26 11.34 8.45 -0.63
C ASP A 26 12.67 8.22 -1.36
N MET A 27 13.56 7.41 -0.80
CA MET A 27 14.83 7.05 -1.44
C MET A 27 14.60 6.38 -2.79
N LEU A 28 13.68 5.42 -2.88
CA LEU A 28 13.37 4.71 -4.12
C LEU A 28 12.84 5.64 -5.22
N THR A 29 12.15 6.74 -4.86
CA THR A 29 11.58 7.69 -5.82
C THR A 29 12.63 8.24 -6.79
N GLU A 30 13.84 8.51 -6.32
CA GLU A 30 14.95 9.06 -7.12
C GLU A 30 15.52 8.04 -8.12
N HIS A 31 15.25 6.75 -7.91
CA HIS A 31 15.78 5.67 -8.74
C HIS A 31 14.80 5.16 -9.82
N ILE A 32 13.54 5.58 -9.78
CA ILE A 32 12.52 5.10 -10.72
C ILE A 32 12.61 5.83 -12.06
N LYS A 33 13.18 5.14 -13.04
CA LYS A 33 13.35 5.64 -14.41
C LYS A 33 13.37 4.49 -15.42
N PRO A 34 13.14 4.74 -16.70
CA PRO A 34 13.27 3.71 -17.73
C PRO A 34 14.64 3.03 -17.71
N GLY A 35 14.65 1.71 -17.82
CA GLY A 35 15.86 0.89 -17.81
C GLY A 35 16.27 0.33 -16.45
N VAL A 36 15.75 0.85 -15.33
CA VAL A 36 15.96 0.26 -13.99
C VAL A 36 15.12 -1.00 -13.86
N THR A 37 15.64 -2.02 -13.18
CA THR A 37 14.90 -3.25 -12.87
C THR A 37 14.28 -3.16 -11.48
N THR A 38 13.17 -3.86 -11.26
CA THR A 38 12.58 -3.94 -9.92
C THR A 38 13.48 -4.71 -8.95
N GLU A 39 14.36 -5.61 -9.44
CA GLU A 39 15.39 -6.26 -8.64
C GLU A 39 16.44 -5.27 -8.11
N GLN A 40 16.83 -4.27 -8.92
CA GLN A 40 17.72 -3.20 -8.46
C GLN A 40 17.05 -2.35 -7.38
N LEU A 41 15.76 -2.04 -7.53
CA LEU A 41 14.99 -1.31 -6.51
C LEU A 41 14.85 -2.12 -5.22
N ASP A 42 14.58 -3.42 -5.31
CA ASP A 42 14.55 -4.33 -4.17
C ASP A 42 15.89 -4.35 -3.42
N LYS A 43 17.01 -4.41 -4.16
CA LYS A 43 18.34 -4.37 -3.55
C LYS A 43 18.59 -3.07 -2.80
N LEU A 44 18.26 -1.92 -3.38
CA LEU A 44 18.40 -0.61 -2.72
C LEU A 44 17.55 -0.54 -1.44
N ALA A 45 16.29 -0.98 -1.52
CA ALA A 45 15.41 -1.05 -0.36
C ALA A 45 15.97 -1.97 0.73
N HIS A 46 16.44 -3.17 0.35
CA HIS A 46 17.06 -4.12 1.27
C HIS A 46 18.26 -3.51 1.98
N ASP A 47 19.18 -2.92 1.22
CA ASP A 47 20.40 -2.33 1.75
C ASP A 47 20.08 -1.20 2.75
N MET A 48 19.15 -0.32 2.42
CA MET A 48 18.71 0.76 3.33
C MET A 48 18.07 0.20 4.60
N ILE A 49 17.09 -0.73 4.47
CA ILE A 49 16.39 -1.30 5.62
C ILE A 49 17.38 -2.02 6.55
N VAL A 50 18.23 -2.90 6.01
CA VAL A 50 19.09 -3.77 6.83
C VAL A 50 20.33 -3.03 7.33
N HIS A 51 21.01 -2.30 6.44
CA HIS A 51 22.34 -1.75 6.76
C HIS A 51 22.30 -0.33 7.31
N GLU A 52 21.33 0.50 6.92
CA GLU A 52 21.23 1.88 7.40
C GLU A 52 20.25 2.00 8.57
N GLN A 53 19.01 1.54 8.38
CA GLN A 53 17.95 1.64 9.39
C GLN A 53 18.08 0.59 10.52
N LYS A 54 18.94 -0.45 10.34
CA LYS A 54 19.06 -1.58 11.29
C LYS A 54 17.67 -2.17 11.61
N ALA A 55 16.93 -2.45 10.57
CA ALA A 55 15.57 -2.97 10.59
C ALA A 55 15.47 -4.25 9.75
N ILE A 56 14.29 -4.83 9.65
CA ILE A 56 14.05 -6.07 8.92
C ILE A 56 12.98 -5.81 7.84
N PRO A 57 13.22 -6.19 6.57
CA PRO A 57 12.17 -6.15 5.55
C PRO A 57 11.16 -7.27 5.82
N ALA A 58 9.92 -6.91 6.15
CA ALA A 58 8.90 -7.87 6.57
C ALA A 58 8.50 -8.87 5.47
N PRO A 59 8.45 -8.49 4.17
CA PRO A 59 8.09 -9.44 3.12
C PRO A 59 9.09 -10.58 2.95
N LEU A 60 10.38 -10.35 3.20
CA LEU A 60 11.42 -11.36 2.95
C LEU A 60 11.23 -12.59 3.83
N ASN A 61 11.04 -13.73 3.19
CA ASN A 61 10.72 -15.02 3.81
C ASN A 61 9.34 -15.07 4.50
N TYR A 62 8.48 -14.08 4.33
CA TYR A 62 7.10 -14.16 4.80
C TYR A 62 6.37 -15.32 4.12
N ALA A 63 5.75 -16.19 4.90
CA ALA A 63 5.10 -17.41 4.43
C ALA A 63 3.81 -17.67 5.21
N PRO A 64 2.68 -17.04 4.85
CA PRO A 64 1.40 -17.41 5.43
C PRO A 64 1.01 -18.84 5.06
N ASN A 65 0.13 -19.46 5.84
CA ASN A 65 -0.25 -20.86 5.64
C ASN A 65 -0.62 -21.16 4.18
N GLY A 66 0.08 -22.13 3.61
CA GLY A 66 -0.14 -22.58 2.22
C GLY A 66 0.71 -21.89 1.16
N TYR A 67 1.43 -20.82 1.52
CA TYR A 67 2.31 -20.10 0.60
C TYR A 67 3.78 -20.50 0.77
N LYS A 68 4.53 -20.42 -0.32
CA LYS A 68 5.99 -20.46 -0.26
C LYS A 68 6.52 -19.14 0.33
N PRO A 69 7.71 -19.17 0.99
CA PRO A 69 8.32 -17.93 1.46
C PRO A 69 8.47 -16.90 0.33
N TYR A 70 8.07 -15.65 0.58
CA TYR A 70 8.24 -14.57 -0.37
C TYR A 70 9.75 -14.26 -0.54
N PRO A 71 10.27 -14.18 -1.77
CA PRO A 71 11.72 -14.25 -2.00
C PRO A 71 12.43 -12.87 -1.97
N LYS A 72 11.73 -11.77 -1.78
CA LYS A 72 12.25 -10.41 -1.93
C LYS A 72 11.90 -9.53 -0.73
N SER A 73 12.57 -8.38 -0.63
CA SER A 73 12.42 -7.46 0.51
C SER A 73 11.25 -6.50 0.37
N ILE A 74 10.81 -6.24 -0.86
CA ILE A 74 9.64 -5.42 -1.18
C ILE A 74 8.77 -6.11 -2.21
N CYS A 75 7.50 -5.69 -2.36
CA CYS A 75 6.71 -6.04 -3.53
C CYS A 75 6.83 -4.95 -4.60
N ALA A 76 6.85 -5.37 -5.89
CA ALA A 76 6.90 -4.45 -7.02
C ALA A 76 5.93 -4.91 -8.10
N SER A 77 4.79 -4.22 -8.21
CA SER A 77 3.69 -4.61 -9.09
C SER A 77 3.57 -3.64 -10.27
N ILE A 78 3.74 -4.16 -11.50
CA ILE A 78 3.86 -3.35 -12.72
C ILE A 78 2.57 -3.47 -13.55
N ASN A 79 2.02 -2.34 -13.99
CA ASN A 79 0.91 -2.24 -14.94
C ASN A 79 -0.35 -3.01 -14.51
N HIS A 80 -0.55 -4.21 -15.04
CA HIS A 80 -1.69 -5.08 -14.76
C HIS A 80 -1.49 -6.00 -13.54
N GLN A 81 -0.33 -5.91 -12.87
CA GLN A 81 -0.13 -6.55 -11.58
C GLN A 81 -0.84 -5.72 -10.50
N VAL A 82 -1.66 -6.40 -9.72
CA VAL A 82 -2.51 -5.78 -8.69
C VAL A 82 -1.73 -5.58 -7.39
N CYS A 83 -1.08 -6.65 -6.92
CA CYS A 83 -0.25 -6.66 -5.71
C CYS A 83 0.70 -7.87 -5.71
N HIS A 84 1.59 -7.92 -4.73
CA HIS A 84 2.55 -8.99 -4.47
C HIS A 84 3.48 -9.34 -5.65
N GLY A 85 3.67 -8.42 -6.58
CA GLY A 85 4.60 -8.62 -7.70
C GLY A 85 6.01 -8.87 -7.19
N ILE A 86 6.67 -9.93 -7.69
CA ILE A 86 8.03 -10.28 -7.28
C ILE A 86 9.04 -9.46 -8.09
N PRO A 87 9.90 -8.66 -7.44
CA PRO A 87 11.02 -7.99 -8.08
C PRO A 87 11.85 -8.92 -8.96
N ASN A 88 12.19 -8.45 -10.17
CA ASN A 88 12.89 -9.25 -11.17
C ASN A 88 13.82 -8.39 -12.06
N ASP A 89 14.54 -9.02 -12.95
CA ASP A 89 15.57 -8.44 -13.83
C ASP A 89 15.04 -7.74 -15.09
N LYS A 90 13.72 -7.67 -15.27
CA LYS A 90 13.13 -6.98 -16.43
C LYS A 90 13.17 -5.47 -16.22
N PRO A 91 13.75 -4.72 -17.17
CA PRO A 91 13.81 -3.26 -17.05
C PRO A 91 12.42 -2.61 -17.18
N LEU A 92 12.16 -1.64 -16.33
CA LEU A 92 11.02 -0.75 -16.43
C LEU A 92 11.08 0.04 -17.74
N LYS A 93 9.94 0.23 -18.38
CA LYS A 93 9.81 0.93 -19.66
C LYS A 93 9.18 2.29 -19.45
N ASN A 94 9.51 3.22 -20.35
CA ASN A 94 8.82 4.49 -20.41
C ASN A 94 7.30 4.26 -20.57
N GLY A 95 6.51 4.88 -19.70
CA GLY A 95 5.05 4.73 -19.68
C GLY A 95 4.52 3.63 -18.75
N ASP A 96 5.38 2.78 -18.18
CA ASP A 96 4.94 1.83 -17.15
C ASP A 96 4.44 2.58 -15.90
N ILE A 97 3.50 1.98 -15.20
CA ILE A 97 3.18 2.33 -13.81
C ILE A 97 3.63 1.19 -12.90
N VAL A 98 4.21 1.53 -11.76
CA VAL A 98 4.67 0.54 -10.78
C VAL A 98 4.25 0.93 -9.38
N ASN A 99 3.67 -0.03 -8.66
CA ASN A 99 3.49 0.06 -7.22
C ASN A 99 4.74 -0.54 -6.55
N LEU A 100 5.32 0.20 -5.61
CA LEU A 100 6.32 -0.32 -4.67
C LEU A 100 5.69 -0.33 -3.30
N ASP A 101 5.71 -1.50 -2.68
CA ASP A 101 5.09 -1.79 -1.41
C ASP A 101 6.19 -2.25 -0.44
N VAL A 102 6.32 -1.51 0.64
CA VAL A 102 7.43 -1.61 1.60
C VAL A 102 6.88 -1.79 3.01
N THR A 103 7.29 -2.88 3.66
CA THR A 103 7.01 -3.10 5.08
C THR A 103 8.30 -3.28 5.85
N VAL A 104 8.49 -2.45 6.87
CA VAL A 104 9.68 -2.45 7.73
C VAL A 104 9.31 -2.94 9.13
N ILE A 105 10.11 -3.84 9.70
CA ILE A 105 10.02 -4.22 11.11
C ILE A 105 11.13 -3.52 11.88
N LYS A 106 10.75 -2.66 12.82
CA LYS A 106 11.68 -1.99 13.75
C LYS A 106 11.29 -2.31 15.19
N ASP A 107 12.22 -2.88 15.93
CA ASP A 107 12.05 -3.29 17.34
C ASP A 107 10.78 -4.14 17.57
N GLY A 108 10.46 -4.98 16.56
CA GLY A 108 9.32 -5.88 16.55
C GLY A 108 7.98 -5.21 16.19
N TRP A 109 7.98 -3.96 15.72
CA TRP A 109 6.80 -3.26 15.21
C TRP A 109 6.87 -3.09 13.70
N HIS A 110 5.74 -3.30 13.02
CA HIS A 110 5.63 -3.16 11.57
C HIS A 110 5.20 -1.75 11.18
N GLY A 111 5.80 -1.23 10.12
CA GLY A 111 5.34 -0.06 9.39
C GLY A 111 5.13 -0.45 7.95
N ASP A 112 4.00 -0.09 7.35
CA ASP A 112 3.53 -0.58 6.06
C ASP A 112 2.98 0.54 5.20
N SER A 113 3.45 0.64 3.96
CA SER A 113 2.97 1.64 3.01
C SER A 113 3.37 1.31 1.58
N SER A 114 2.54 1.70 0.62
CA SER A 114 2.86 1.56 -0.79
C SER A 114 2.60 2.83 -1.59
N ARG A 115 3.35 3.02 -2.68
CA ARG A 115 3.22 4.15 -3.60
C ARG A 115 3.18 3.71 -5.05
N MET A 116 2.39 4.45 -5.85
CA MET A 116 2.44 4.35 -7.31
C MET A 116 3.46 5.32 -7.90
N TYR A 117 4.14 4.86 -8.92
CA TYR A 117 5.06 5.68 -9.70
C TYR A 117 4.75 5.54 -11.18
N VAL A 118 4.93 6.63 -11.93
CA VAL A 118 4.86 6.63 -13.38
C VAL A 118 6.29 6.70 -13.91
N VAL A 119 6.69 5.70 -14.68
CA VAL A 119 8.06 5.58 -15.22
C VAL A 119 8.19 6.44 -16.47
N GLY A 120 8.91 7.54 -16.38
CA GLY A 120 9.01 8.49 -17.48
C GLY A 120 7.66 9.11 -17.84
N GLU A 121 7.28 9.08 -19.12
CA GLU A 121 6.03 9.66 -19.61
C GLU A 121 4.91 8.60 -19.70
N GLY A 122 4.07 8.53 -18.69
CA GLY A 122 2.89 7.67 -18.71
C GLY A 122 1.73 8.24 -19.52
N SER A 123 0.87 7.35 -20.02
CA SER A 123 -0.37 7.74 -20.68
C SER A 123 -1.29 8.53 -19.74
N ILE A 124 -2.17 9.35 -20.32
CA ILE A 124 -3.21 10.09 -19.56
C ILE A 124 -4.06 9.12 -18.74
N ALA A 125 -4.42 7.97 -19.31
CA ALA A 125 -5.21 6.95 -18.62
C ALA A 125 -4.47 6.34 -17.41
N ALA A 126 -3.17 6.04 -17.56
CA ALA A 126 -2.34 5.51 -16.47
C ALA A 126 -2.20 6.53 -15.32
N LYS A 127 -1.87 7.77 -15.65
CA LYS A 127 -1.77 8.87 -14.67
C LYS A 127 -3.10 9.10 -13.94
N ARG A 128 -4.23 9.08 -14.69
CA ARG A 128 -5.55 9.25 -14.10
C ARG A 128 -5.91 8.10 -13.15
N LEU A 129 -5.60 6.84 -13.51
CA LEU A 129 -5.82 5.70 -12.62
C LEU A 129 -5.05 5.87 -11.31
N CYS A 130 -3.76 6.19 -11.37
CA CYS A 130 -2.95 6.41 -10.17
C CYS A 130 -3.51 7.54 -9.30
N GLN A 131 -3.95 8.66 -9.92
CA GLN A 131 -4.55 9.79 -9.22
C GLN A 131 -5.86 9.40 -8.52
N ILE A 132 -6.79 8.76 -9.25
CA ILE A 132 -8.08 8.37 -8.69
C ILE A 132 -7.91 7.36 -7.55
N THR A 133 -6.94 6.44 -7.66
CA THR A 133 -6.64 5.49 -6.58
C THR A 133 -6.11 6.20 -5.34
N TYR A 134 -5.22 7.18 -5.50
CA TYR A 134 -4.74 8.03 -4.41
C TYR A 134 -5.89 8.79 -3.73
N GLU A 135 -6.75 9.44 -4.52
CA GLU A 135 -7.89 10.17 -3.99
C GLU A 135 -8.89 9.24 -3.29
N ALA A 136 -9.11 8.03 -3.82
CA ALA A 136 -9.97 7.03 -3.20
C ALA A 136 -9.45 6.62 -1.81
N MET A 137 -8.15 6.35 -1.70
CA MET A 137 -7.50 6.06 -0.41
C MET A 137 -7.74 7.18 0.60
N TRP A 138 -7.45 8.43 0.23
CA TRP A 138 -7.64 9.57 1.12
C TRP A 138 -9.10 9.81 1.49
N LYS A 139 -10.04 9.58 0.57
CA LYS A 139 -11.47 9.64 0.89
C LYS A 139 -11.88 8.60 1.93
N GLY A 140 -11.25 7.43 1.90
CA GLY A 140 -11.39 6.41 2.95
C GLY A 140 -10.76 6.87 4.27
N ILE A 141 -9.53 7.37 4.24
CA ILE A 141 -8.78 7.80 5.43
C ILE A 141 -9.53 8.89 6.21
N VAL A 142 -10.11 9.88 5.55
CA VAL A 142 -10.84 10.96 6.23
C VAL A 142 -12.17 10.51 6.89
N LYS A 143 -12.59 9.25 6.68
CA LYS A 143 -13.72 8.64 7.41
C LYS A 143 -13.30 8.06 8.76
N VAL A 144 -12.00 7.90 8.99
CA VAL A 144 -11.48 7.31 10.22
C VAL A 144 -11.67 8.29 11.39
N ARG A 145 -12.48 7.88 12.36
CA ARG A 145 -12.73 8.60 13.62
C ARG A 145 -13.42 7.67 14.61
N PRO A 146 -13.35 7.94 15.91
CA PRO A 146 -14.11 7.17 16.90
C PRO A 146 -15.61 7.14 16.56
N GLY A 147 -16.23 5.97 16.70
CA GLY A 147 -17.64 5.75 16.41
C GLY A 147 -18.02 5.55 14.94
N ALA A 148 -17.13 5.84 13.99
CA ALA A 148 -17.31 5.40 12.60
C ALA A 148 -17.12 3.89 12.50
N ARG A 149 -17.49 3.29 11.35
CA ARG A 149 -17.33 1.86 11.12
C ARG A 149 -16.45 1.57 9.92
N LEU A 150 -15.80 0.40 9.92
CA LEU A 150 -14.95 -0.03 8.80
C LEU A 150 -15.69 -0.01 7.46
N GLY A 151 -16.99 -0.34 7.46
CA GLY A 151 -17.84 -0.27 6.27
C GLY A 151 -18.00 1.14 5.69
N ASP A 152 -17.84 2.18 6.50
CA ASP A 152 -17.88 3.59 6.02
C ASP A 152 -16.67 3.91 5.15
N ILE A 153 -15.50 3.37 5.51
CA ILE A 153 -14.25 3.49 4.76
C ILE A 153 -14.42 2.82 3.40
N GLY A 154 -14.75 1.53 3.42
CA GLY A 154 -14.88 0.72 2.20
C GLY A 154 -15.94 1.25 1.25
N HIS A 155 -17.11 1.62 1.77
CA HIS A 155 -18.18 2.23 0.97
C HIS A 155 -17.73 3.51 0.28
N THR A 156 -17.06 4.39 1.00
CA THR A 156 -16.59 5.67 0.45
C THR A 156 -15.58 5.47 -0.68
N ILE A 157 -14.63 4.55 -0.50
CA ILE A 157 -13.63 4.19 -1.52
C ILE A 157 -14.34 3.63 -2.77
N GLN A 158 -15.23 2.66 -2.57
CA GLN A 158 -15.94 2.00 -3.66
C GLN A 158 -16.77 2.97 -4.48
N VAL A 159 -17.64 3.74 -3.83
CA VAL A 159 -18.53 4.69 -4.51
C VAL A 159 -17.73 5.71 -5.32
N PHE A 160 -16.65 6.22 -4.76
CA PHE A 160 -15.80 7.16 -5.48
C PHE A 160 -15.13 6.51 -6.69
N ALA A 161 -14.43 5.37 -6.52
CA ALA A 161 -13.72 4.70 -7.61
C ALA A 161 -14.68 4.29 -8.74
N GLU A 162 -15.84 3.69 -8.41
CA GLU A 162 -16.85 3.26 -9.38
C GLU A 162 -17.50 4.46 -10.10
N SER A 163 -17.72 5.60 -9.43
CA SER A 163 -18.22 6.83 -10.07
C SER A 163 -17.23 7.39 -11.10
N GLN A 164 -15.94 7.07 -10.99
CA GLN A 164 -14.90 7.46 -11.93
C GLN A 164 -14.71 6.44 -13.07
N GLY A 165 -15.51 5.37 -13.11
CA GLY A 165 -15.49 4.32 -14.13
C GLY A 165 -14.44 3.23 -13.88
N TYR A 166 -13.96 3.09 -12.65
CA TYR A 166 -13.01 2.06 -12.24
C TYR A 166 -13.66 0.98 -11.39
N SER A 167 -12.97 -0.11 -11.14
CA SER A 167 -13.46 -1.19 -10.28
C SER A 167 -12.53 -1.48 -9.10
N VAL A 168 -13.12 -1.81 -7.95
CA VAL A 168 -12.38 -2.12 -6.72
C VAL A 168 -12.19 -3.62 -6.60
N VAL A 169 -10.96 -4.06 -6.36
CA VAL A 169 -10.62 -5.45 -6.05
C VAL A 169 -11.23 -5.83 -4.70
N ARG A 170 -11.75 -7.06 -4.59
CA ARG A 170 -12.48 -7.52 -3.40
C ARG A 170 -11.84 -8.69 -2.67
N GLU A 171 -10.89 -9.33 -3.29
CA GLU A 171 -10.21 -10.52 -2.78
C GLU A 171 -9.05 -10.19 -1.84
N PHE A 172 -8.63 -8.93 -1.84
CA PHE A 172 -7.62 -8.38 -0.94
C PHE A 172 -8.19 -7.17 -0.20
N CYS A 173 -7.63 -6.90 0.98
CA CYS A 173 -8.11 -5.85 1.86
C CYS A 173 -6.94 -5.28 2.69
N GLY A 174 -7.15 -4.14 3.28
CA GLY A 174 -6.31 -3.64 4.36
C GLY A 174 -6.48 -4.49 5.63
N HIS A 175 -5.61 -4.32 6.56
CA HIS A 175 -5.52 -5.17 7.74
C HIS A 175 -5.05 -4.42 8.98
N GLY A 176 -5.43 -4.91 10.15
CA GLY A 176 -4.78 -4.52 11.39
C GLY A 176 -3.29 -4.85 11.32
N ILE A 177 -2.47 -4.03 11.97
CA ILE A 177 -1.02 -4.17 11.95
C ILE A 177 -0.42 -3.81 13.32
N GLY A 178 0.73 -4.41 13.65
CA GLY A 178 1.35 -4.15 14.94
C GLY A 178 2.59 -5.01 15.16
N ARG A 179 2.53 -5.90 16.14
CA ARG A 179 3.57 -6.92 16.37
C ARG A 179 3.56 -8.02 15.32
N LYS A 180 2.42 -8.21 14.64
CA LYS A 180 2.32 -9.09 13.49
C LYS A 180 2.11 -8.25 12.25
N PHE A 181 2.54 -8.76 11.11
CA PHE A 181 2.35 -8.13 9.82
C PHE A 181 0.85 -7.95 9.54
N HIS A 182 0.08 -9.01 9.63
CA HIS A 182 -1.37 -9.00 9.45
C HIS A 182 -2.07 -9.36 10.76
N GLU A 183 -2.89 -8.46 11.27
CA GLU A 183 -3.75 -8.60 12.44
C GLU A 183 -5.21 -8.33 12.06
N GLU A 184 -6.16 -8.61 12.97
CA GLU A 184 -7.51 -8.06 12.85
C GLU A 184 -7.51 -6.53 13.12
N PRO A 185 -8.41 -5.78 12.49
CA PRO A 185 -9.50 -6.22 11.63
C PRO A 185 -9.10 -6.30 10.15
N GLN A 186 -9.94 -6.95 9.33
CA GLN A 186 -9.90 -6.80 7.88
C GLN A 186 -10.54 -5.46 7.49
N VAL A 187 -9.87 -4.67 6.66
CA VAL A 187 -10.33 -3.37 6.20
C VAL A 187 -10.71 -3.45 4.73
N LEU A 188 -11.97 -3.77 4.46
CA LEU A 188 -12.47 -3.90 3.10
C LEU A 188 -12.52 -2.53 2.42
N HIS A 189 -12.17 -2.48 1.12
CA HIS A 189 -12.24 -1.25 0.32
C HIS A 189 -13.56 -1.13 -0.46
N TYR A 190 -14.58 -1.86 -0.03
CA TYR A 190 -15.95 -1.87 -0.55
C TYR A 190 -16.93 -2.22 0.57
N GLY A 191 -18.23 -2.04 0.32
CA GLY A 191 -19.24 -2.49 1.27
C GLY A 191 -20.36 -1.50 1.51
N ARG A 192 -20.99 -1.59 2.68
CA ARG A 192 -22.14 -0.78 3.08
C ARG A 192 -21.76 0.14 4.25
N PRO A 193 -22.21 1.40 4.27
CA PRO A 193 -21.97 2.31 5.38
C PRO A 193 -22.66 1.78 6.64
N GLY A 194 -22.11 2.11 7.79
CA GLY A 194 -22.63 1.74 9.10
C GLY A 194 -22.52 0.25 9.44
N THR A 195 -21.64 -0.50 8.74
CA THR A 195 -21.44 -1.95 8.98
C THR A 195 -20.01 -2.25 9.43
N LEU A 196 -19.78 -3.50 9.82
CA LEU A 196 -18.51 -4.01 10.34
C LEU A 196 -18.14 -3.36 11.69
N GLU A 197 -16.89 -3.55 12.11
CA GLU A 197 -16.42 -3.13 13.42
C GLU A 197 -16.46 -1.61 13.58
N GLU A 198 -16.80 -1.19 14.80
CA GLU A 198 -16.73 0.22 15.20
C GLU A 198 -15.28 0.61 15.48
N LEU A 199 -14.89 1.77 14.98
CA LEU A 199 -13.56 2.31 15.18
C LEU A 199 -13.44 2.90 16.59
N VAL A 200 -12.42 2.47 17.31
CA VAL A 200 -12.11 2.99 18.65
C VAL A 200 -10.67 3.47 18.71
N PRO A 201 -10.37 4.48 19.57
CA PRO A 201 -9.00 4.99 19.73
C PRO A 201 -7.99 3.87 20.02
N GLY A 202 -6.81 3.95 19.39
CA GLY A 202 -5.76 2.95 19.50
C GLY A 202 -5.85 1.78 18.50
N MET A 203 -6.90 1.69 17.69
CA MET A 203 -6.86 0.82 16.51
C MET A 203 -5.85 1.32 15.50
N VAL A 204 -5.00 0.41 14.97
CA VAL A 204 -4.06 0.69 13.89
C VAL A 204 -4.26 -0.33 12.77
N PHE A 205 -4.40 0.17 11.56
CA PHE A 205 -4.66 -0.65 10.38
C PHE A 205 -4.19 0.04 9.09
N THR A 206 -4.09 -0.72 8.00
CA THR A 206 -3.79 -0.20 6.66
C THR A 206 -5.07 0.15 5.89
N ILE A 207 -4.97 1.16 5.03
CA ILE A 207 -5.97 1.47 4.00
C ILE A 207 -5.21 1.48 2.67
N GLU A 208 -5.52 0.50 1.81
CA GLU A 208 -4.69 0.13 0.65
C GLU A 208 -5.53 -0.27 -0.58
N PRO A 209 -6.44 0.55 -1.06
CA PRO A 209 -7.34 0.16 -2.13
C PRO A 209 -6.59 -0.20 -3.41
N MET A 210 -6.88 -1.39 -3.94
CA MET A 210 -6.47 -1.84 -5.25
C MET A 210 -7.59 -1.55 -6.25
N ILE A 211 -7.30 -0.71 -7.25
CA ILE A 211 -8.28 -0.22 -8.23
C ILE A 211 -7.83 -0.57 -9.65
N ASN A 212 -8.73 -1.23 -10.39
CA ASN A 212 -8.49 -1.68 -11.76
C ASN A 212 -9.13 -0.73 -12.77
N ALA A 213 -8.44 -0.48 -13.88
CA ALA A 213 -8.99 0.28 -15.00
C ALA A 213 -10.09 -0.46 -15.78
N GLY A 214 -10.10 -1.79 -15.70
CA GLY A 214 -11.10 -2.66 -16.30
C GLY A 214 -11.98 -3.33 -15.26
N ARG A 215 -12.15 -4.64 -15.38
CA ARG A 215 -12.96 -5.46 -14.49
C ARG A 215 -12.23 -5.75 -13.19
N ARG A 216 -12.99 -6.01 -12.12
CA ARG A 216 -12.43 -6.29 -10.79
C ARG A 216 -11.77 -7.66 -10.63
N GLU A 217 -12.09 -8.60 -11.53
CA GLU A 217 -11.65 -9.99 -11.42
C GLU A 217 -10.11 -10.09 -11.58
N ILE A 218 -9.52 -10.87 -10.70
CA ILE A 218 -8.08 -11.10 -10.61
C ILE A 218 -7.74 -12.57 -10.75
N LYS A 219 -6.47 -12.87 -10.91
CA LYS A 219 -5.91 -14.22 -10.80
C LYS A 219 -4.51 -14.20 -10.22
N GLU A 220 -4.18 -15.25 -9.51
CA GLU A 220 -2.82 -15.54 -9.05
C GLU A 220 -1.99 -16.15 -10.19
N MET A 221 -0.73 -15.77 -10.26
CA MET A 221 0.23 -16.29 -11.23
C MET A 221 0.89 -17.58 -10.71
N GLY A 222 1.54 -18.32 -11.63
CA GLY A 222 2.20 -19.59 -11.29
C GLY A 222 3.41 -19.48 -10.36
N ASP A 223 3.87 -18.28 -10.03
CA ASP A 223 4.90 -18.04 -9.01
C ASP A 223 4.35 -18.16 -7.57
N GLY A 224 3.02 -18.22 -7.42
CA GLY A 224 2.33 -18.40 -6.14
C GLY A 224 2.19 -17.12 -5.32
N TRP A 225 2.49 -15.93 -5.91
CA TRP A 225 2.41 -14.64 -5.23
C TRP A 225 1.80 -13.53 -6.06
N THR A 226 2.30 -13.34 -7.29
CA THR A 226 1.90 -12.22 -8.13
C THR A 226 0.43 -12.30 -8.50
N ILE A 227 -0.31 -11.28 -8.15
CA ILE A 227 -1.73 -11.12 -8.52
C ILE A 227 -1.84 -10.19 -9.71
N VAL A 228 -2.63 -10.58 -10.71
CA VAL A 228 -2.86 -9.79 -11.92
C VAL A 228 -4.34 -9.61 -12.21
N THR A 229 -4.70 -8.52 -12.90
CA THR A 229 -6.04 -8.37 -13.44
C THR A 229 -6.32 -9.44 -14.50
N LYS A 230 -7.49 -10.04 -14.45
CA LYS A 230 -7.85 -11.15 -15.37
C LYS A 230 -7.97 -10.70 -16.81
N ASP A 231 -8.37 -9.45 -17.03
CA ASP A 231 -8.51 -8.81 -18.34
C ASP A 231 -7.26 -8.07 -18.82
N ARG A 232 -6.18 -8.09 -18.01
CA ARG A 232 -4.91 -7.39 -18.25
C ARG A 232 -5.01 -5.85 -18.28
N SER A 233 -6.09 -5.29 -17.76
CA SER A 233 -6.19 -3.85 -17.55
C SER A 233 -5.21 -3.37 -16.49
N LEU A 234 -4.84 -2.09 -16.53
CA LEU A 234 -3.98 -1.48 -15.52
C LEU A 234 -4.62 -1.57 -14.13
N SER A 235 -3.79 -1.75 -13.11
CA SER A 235 -4.17 -1.68 -11.71
C SER A 235 -3.27 -0.71 -10.97
N ALA A 236 -3.81 -0.04 -9.96
CA ALA A 236 -3.06 0.85 -9.08
C ALA A 236 -3.44 0.59 -7.63
N GLN A 237 -2.47 0.78 -6.72
CA GLN A 237 -2.63 0.70 -5.28
C GLN A 237 -1.85 1.82 -4.61
N TRP A 238 -2.44 2.43 -3.59
CA TRP A 238 -1.75 3.31 -2.65
C TRP A 238 -2.10 2.85 -1.25
N GLU A 239 -1.19 3.05 -0.32
CA GLU A 239 -1.38 2.57 1.03
C GLU A 239 -0.82 3.51 2.08
N HIS A 240 -1.58 3.64 3.16
CA HIS A 240 -1.11 4.23 4.40
C HIS A 240 -1.51 3.39 5.62
N MET A 241 -0.63 3.36 6.60
CA MET A 241 -0.92 2.88 7.95
C MET A 241 -1.52 4.04 8.77
N VAL A 242 -2.71 3.81 9.34
CA VAL A 242 -3.52 4.81 10.02
C VAL A 242 -3.84 4.36 11.45
N VAL A 243 -3.77 5.29 12.40
CA VAL A 243 -4.24 5.08 13.77
C VAL A 243 -5.51 5.91 14.04
N VAL A 244 -6.47 5.32 14.73
CA VAL A 244 -7.63 6.04 15.27
C VAL A 244 -7.20 6.79 16.53
N THR A 245 -7.36 8.13 16.54
CA THR A 245 -7.09 8.99 17.72
C THR A 245 -8.37 9.27 18.50
N GLU A 246 -8.28 9.99 19.61
CA GLU A 246 -9.45 10.36 20.43
C GLU A 246 -10.47 11.24 19.68
N ASP A 247 -10.00 12.01 18.71
CA ASP A 247 -10.79 13.00 17.97
C ASP A 247 -10.82 12.82 16.45
N GLY A 248 -10.15 11.77 15.93
CA GLY A 248 -10.08 11.53 14.49
C GLY A 248 -9.10 10.43 14.12
N TYR A 249 -8.08 10.78 13.35
CA TYR A 249 -7.04 9.85 12.91
C TYR A 249 -5.68 10.53 12.81
N ASP A 250 -4.63 9.71 12.79
CA ASP A 250 -3.30 10.12 12.33
C ASP A 250 -2.73 9.09 11.37
N VAL A 251 -1.91 9.54 10.42
CA VAL A 251 -1.23 8.69 9.44
C VAL A 251 0.20 8.45 9.91
N LEU A 252 0.55 7.20 10.21
CA LEU A 252 1.86 6.83 10.75
C LEU A 252 2.95 6.70 9.68
N THR A 253 2.54 6.59 8.41
CA THR A 253 3.42 6.53 7.24
C THR A 253 3.39 7.83 6.45
N ARG A 254 3.33 8.98 7.13
CA ARG A 254 3.31 10.29 6.48
C ARG A 254 4.55 10.50 5.63
N TRP A 255 4.32 11.12 4.50
CA TRP A 255 5.39 11.66 3.68
C TRP A 255 5.78 13.05 4.20
N PRO A 256 7.05 13.48 4.08
CA PRO A 256 7.46 14.84 4.44
C PRO A 256 6.55 15.90 3.81
N ASP A 257 6.33 17.01 4.50
CA ASP A 257 5.47 18.09 4.01
C ASP A 257 5.86 18.51 2.59
N GLY A 258 4.93 18.40 1.68
CA GLY A 258 5.13 18.69 0.28
C GLY A 258 5.64 17.53 -0.59
N VAL A 259 6.12 16.43 -0.03
CA VAL A 259 6.43 15.18 -0.74
C VAL A 259 5.22 14.24 -0.66
N GLY A 260 4.79 13.69 -1.77
CA GLY A 260 3.71 12.68 -1.76
C GLY A 260 2.31 13.16 -2.08
N SER A 261 2.11 14.44 -2.41
CA SER A 261 0.93 14.74 -3.22
C SER A 261 1.14 14.13 -4.61
N TYR A 262 0.11 13.50 -5.17
CA TYR A 262 0.15 12.98 -6.54
C TYR A 262 0.77 14.00 -7.55
N ALA A 263 0.53 15.30 -7.34
CA ALA A 263 1.10 16.38 -8.14
C ALA A 263 2.63 16.47 -8.11
N GLN A 264 3.29 15.95 -7.05
CA GLN A 264 4.75 15.96 -6.95
C GLN A 264 5.38 14.67 -7.48
N ILE A 265 4.73 13.53 -7.26
CA ILE A 265 5.19 12.22 -7.77
C ILE A 265 5.14 12.20 -9.31
N GLY A 266 4.17 12.89 -9.92
CA GLY A 266 4.09 13.08 -11.38
C GLY A 266 5.03 14.14 -11.96
N ARG A 267 5.73 14.93 -11.12
CA ARG A 267 6.66 15.99 -11.55
C ARG A 267 8.14 15.63 -11.38
N ALA A 268 8.46 14.52 -10.75
CA ALA A 268 9.84 14.16 -10.44
C ALA A 268 10.73 13.88 -11.66
N HIS A 269 10.19 13.92 -12.88
CA HIS A 269 10.92 13.62 -14.10
C HIS A 269 10.42 14.44 -15.31
N VAL A 270 10.27 15.77 -15.18
CA VAL A 270 10.21 16.67 -16.35
C VAL A 270 11.53 17.40 -16.48
#